data_cb0bc88f121b63eb0eb62dc955572b4b
#
_entry.id   cb0bc88f121b63eb0eb62dc955572b4b
#
_cell.length_a   1.000
_cell.length_b   1.000
_cell.length_c   1.000
_cell.angle_alpha   90.00
_cell.angle_beta   90.00
_cell.angle_gamma   90.00
#
_symmetry.space_group_name_H-M   'P 1'
#
loop_
_entity.id
_entity.type
_entity.pdbx_description
1 polymer ?
#
loop_
_entity_poly.entity_id
_entity_poly.type
_entity_poly.pdbx_seq_one_letter_code
_entity_poly.pdbx_strand_id
1 'polypeptide(L)'
;AAMDAGIPKETPSYVVNQVCGSGLRSIASGYHSILSGNSNIVLAGGQESMSQSPHVVHLRNGKKLGDTSLVDSMIKDGLWDAFNGYHMGITAENVAQKFQVTRKDQDKFAFESQTKALKAQKENKFDDEIVPYTIQLKKGTAVFKKDEHPREGISMEALQRLKTAFQKEGTVTAGNASGINDGAAAVVLMSKKEAEKKGIKPLAEIKSWASCGVDPSVMGTGPIPSSKKALEIAGWQSKDLDLIEANEAFAAQSCAVVKAVSYTHLRAHETSL
;
A
#
# COMPACT_ATOMS: atom_id res chain seq x y z
N ALA A 1 18.51 -7.68 5.25
CA ALA A 1 17.89 -6.47 5.80
C ALA A 1 18.05 -6.41 7.33
N ALA A 2 17.47 -7.34 8.12
CA ALA A 2 17.51 -7.27 9.59
C ALA A 2 18.94 -7.18 10.14
N MET A 3 19.85 -8.09 9.70
CA MET A 3 21.25 -8.08 10.11
C MET A 3 22.00 -6.82 9.65
N ASP A 4 21.73 -6.35 8.44
CA ASP A 4 22.35 -5.11 7.92
C ASP A 4 21.90 -3.88 8.70
N ALA A 5 20.69 -3.92 9.25
CA ALA A 5 20.16 -2.91 10.16
C ALA A 5 20.69 -3.01 11.61
N GLY A 6 21.60 -3.96 11.89
CA GLY A 6 22.19 -4.14 13.20
C GLY A 6 21.36 -4.99 14.18
N ILE A 7 20.31 -5.66 13.72
CA ILE A 7 19.56 -6.60 14.56
C ILE A 7 20.45 -7.81 14.84
N PRO A 8 20.59 -8.24 16.13
CA PRO A 8 21.42 -9.39 16.49
C PRO A 8 21.04 -10.66 15.73
N LYS A 9 22.03 -11.42 15.31
CA LYS A 9 21.83 -12.67 14.55
C LYS A 9 21.03 -13.75 15.28
N GLU A 10 20.96 -13.64 16.60
CA GLU A 10 20.18 -14.51 17.48
C GLU A 10 18.67 -14.17 17.46
N THR A 11 18.30 -13.00 16.91
CA THR A 11 16.91 -12.57 16.80
C THR A 11 16.26 -13.26 15.59
N PRO A 12 15.25 -14.10 15.78
CA PRO A 12 14.57 -14.76 14.67
C PRO A 12 13.84 -13.72 13.79
N SER A 13 13.88 -13.95 12.49
CA SER A 13 13.17 -13.13 11.52
C SER A 13 12.54 -14.00 10.44
N TYR A 14 11.42 -13.54 9.90
CA TYR A 14 10.72 -14.21 8.80
C TYR A 14 10.00 -13.19 7.92
N VAL A 15 9.65 -13.61 6.72
CA VAL A 15 8.95 -12.79 5.74
C VAL A 15 7.51 -13.29 5.60
N VAL A 16 6.58 -12.36 5.50
CA VAL A 16 5.18 -12.64 5.15
C VAL A 16 4.88 -12.02 3.80
N ASN A 17 4.04 -12.67 3.02
CA ASN A 17 3.57 -12.13 1.75
C ASN A 17 2.03 -12.15 1.70
N GLN A 18 1.46 -10.97 1.61
CA GLN A 18 0.05 -10.70 1.31
C GLN A 18 -0.03 -9.55 0.30
N VAL A 19 0.92 -9.52 -0.64
CA VAL A 19 1.09 -8.47 -1.64
C VAL A 19 1.06 -7.08 -0.95
N CYS A 20 0.24 -6.13 -1.38
CA CYS A 20 0.15 -4.79 -0.77
C CYS A 20 -0.22 -4.79 0.72
N GLY A 21 -0.86 -5.85 1.22
CA GLY A 21 -1.22 -6.01 2.63
C GLY A 21 -0.11 -6.55 3.53
N SER A 22 1.09 -6.87 2.99
CA SER A 22 2.16 -7.53 3.74
C SER A 22 2.66 -6.71 4.93
N GLY A 23 2.81 -5.39 4.77
CA GLY A 23 3.24 -4.49 5.84
C GLY A 23 2.28 -4.53 7.03
N LEU A 24 0.97 -4.36 6.81
CA LEU A 24 -0.04 -4.47 7.86
C LEU A 24 -0.12 -5.89 8.43
N ARG A 25 0.08 -6.94 7.61
CA ARG A 25 0.14 -8.32 8.07
C ARG A 25 1.34 -8.55 9.01
N SER A 26 2.50 -7.96 8.74
CA SER A 26 3.67 -8.07 9.61
C SER A 26 3.41 -7.43 10.98
N ILE A 27 2.73 -6.28 11.00
CA ILE A 27 2.29 -5.62 12.25
C ILE A 27 1.31 -6.51 13.03
N ALA A 28 0.29 -7.05 12.37
CA ALA A 28 -0.67 -7.97 13.00
C ALA A 28 0.01 -9.23 13.57
N SER A 29 0.98 -9.79 12.85
CA SER A 29 1.76 -10.94 13.32
C SER A 29 2.62 -10.59 14.54
N GLY A 30 3.27 -9.41 14.52
CA GLY A 30 4.03 -8.90 15.67
C GLY A 30 3.15 -8.63 16.89
N TYR A 31 1.96 -8.07 16.69
CA TYR A 31 0.96 -7.87 17.72
C TYR A 31 0.59 -9.19 18.40
N HIS A 32 0.31 -10.26 17.62
CA HIS A 32 0.01 -11.58 18.19
C HIS A 32 1.20 -12.20 18.90
N SER A 33 2.42 -12.04 18.39
CA SER A 33 3.63 -12.54 19.05
C SER A 33 3.83 -11.92 20.44
N ILE A 34 3.51 -10.62 20.58
CA ILE A 34 3.56 -9.93 21.88
C ILE A 34 2.44 -10.39 22.79
N LEU A 35 1.21 -10.50 22.30
CA LEU A 35 0.06 -10.98 23.10
C LEU A 35 0.23 -12.41 23.62
N SER A 36 0.84 -13.29 22.83
CA SER A 36 1.11 -14.68 23.23
C SER A 36 2.32 -14.81 24.16
N GLY A 37 3.04 -13.73 24.44
CA GLY A 37 4.24 -13.76 25.27
C GLY A 37 5.49 -14.33 24.58
N ASN A 38 5.43 -14.61 23.28
CA ASN A 38 6.59 -15.11 22.52
C ASN A 38 7.65 -14.04 22.28
N SER A 39 7.25 -12.77 22.29
CA SER A 39 8.16 -11.64 22.07
C SER A 39 7.76 -10.46 22.97
N ASN A 40 8.75 -9.73 23.47
CA ASN A 40 8.51 -8.48 24.21
C ASN A 40 8.50 -7.26 23.29
N ILE A 41 9.35 -7.29 22.27
CA ILE A 41 9.53 -6.23 21.29
C ILE A 41 9.60 -6.87 19.90
N VAL A 42 8.92 -6.32 18.93
CA VAL A 42 8.92 -6.77 17.53
C VAL A 42 9.19 -5.57 16.61
N LEU A 43 10.14 -5.72 15.71
CA LEU A 43 10.29 -4.83 14.56
C LEU A 43 9.45 -5.41 13.42
N ALA A 44 8.45 -4.66 12.98
CA ALA A 44 7.56 -5.03 11.89
C ALA A 44 7.61 -3.96 10.78
N GLY A 45 7.37 -4.37 9.55
CA GLY A 45 7.37 -3.43 8.44
C GLY A 45 7.12 -4.10 7.10
N GLY A 46 7.34 -3.33 6.05
CA GLY A 46 7.27 -3.79 4.68
C GLY A 46 8.26 -3.05 3.80
N GLN A 47 8.66 -3.69 2.73
CA GLN A 47 9.50 -3.08 1.70
C GLN A 47 9.13 -3.64 0.34
N GLU A 48 9.30 -2.84 -0.70
CA GLU A 48 9.16 -3.26 -2.07
C GLU A 48 10.16 -2.52 -2.94
N SER A 49 10.74 -3.22 -3.91
CA SER A 49 11.57 -2.63 -4.95
C SER A 49 11.04 -3.05 -6.31
N MET A 50 9.99 -2.36 -6.75
CA MET A 50 9.34 -2.64 -8.03
C MET A 50 10.27 -2.35 -9.21
N SER A 51 11.15 -1.34 -9.08
CA SER A 51 12.13 -0.99 -10.11
C SER A 51 13.21 -2.07 -10.32
N GLN A 52 13.44 -2.94 -9.32
CA GLN A 52 14.42 -4.04 -9.37
C GLN A 52 13.77 -5.40 -9.68
N SER A 53 12.47 -5.44 -9.93
CA SER A 53 11.76 -6.69 -10.23
C SER A 53 12.29 -7.32 -11.51
N PRO A 54 12.78 -8.59 -11.46
CA PRO A 54 13.41 -9.20 -12.61
C PRO A 54 12.42 -9.71 -13.63
N HIS A 55 12.87 -9.83 -14.88
CA HIS A 55 12.23 -10.71 -15.85
C HIS A 55 12.81 -12.11 -15.73
N VAL A 56 11.98 -13.12 -15.66
CA VAL A 56 12.35 -14.50 -15.41
C VAL A 56 11.98 -15.43 -16.58
N VAL A 57 12.69 -16.53 -16.68
CA VAL A 57 12.43 -17.58 -17.67
C VAL A 57 12.30 -18.94 -16.98
N HIS A 58 11.29 -19.72 -17.37
CA HIS A 58 11.04 -21.05 -16.83
C HIS A 58 11.74 -22.11 -17.69
N LEU A 59 12.97 -22.49 -17.33
CA LEU A 59 13.78 -23.47 -18.06
C LEU A 59 14.03 -24.79 -17.29
N ARG A 60 13.49 -24.97 -16.08
CA ARG A 60 13.75 -26.17 -15.27
C ARG A 60 13.39 -27.48 -15.97
N ASN A 61 12.31 -27.49 -16.75
CA ASN A 61 11.89 -28.67 -17.52
C ASN A 61 12.58 -28.77 -18.88
N GLY A 62 13.54 -27.88 -19.15
CA GLY A 62 14.25 -27.79 -20.42
C GLY A 62 13.39 -27.22 -21.55
N LYS A 63 14.04 -26.85 -22.62
CA LYS A 63 13.43 -26.47 -23.89
C LYS A 63 14.29 -26.99 -25.02
N LYS A 64 13.78 -27.97 -25.76
CA LYS A 64 14.57 -28.66 -26.80
C LYS A 64 14.73 -27.86 -28.09
N LEU A 65 13.73 -27.04 -28.46
CA LEU A 65 13.70 -26.31 -29.72
C LEU A 65 12.77 -25.08 -29.63
N GLY A 66 13.11 -24.04 -30.38
CA GLY A 66 12.29 -22.81 -30.55
C GLY A 66 12.58 -21.74 -29.49
N ASP A 67 11.94 -20.60 -29.62
CA ASP A 67 12.10 -19.43 -28.78
C ASP A 67 11.46 -19.60 -27.39
N THR A 68 11.93 -18.80 -26.41
CA THR A 68 11.29 -18.68 -25.12
C THR A 68 11.15 -17.20 -24.76
N SER A 69 10.07 -16.84 -24.08
CA SER A 69 9.82 -15.48 -23.61
C SER A 69 10.30 -15.28 -22.17
N LEU A 70 10.75 -14.09 -21.86
CA LEU A 70 10.94 -13.63 -20.49
C LEU A 70 9.59 -13.18 -19.92
N VAL A 71 9.35 -13.48 -18.65
CA VAL A 71 8.13 -13.12 -17.93
C VAL A 71 8.47 -12.01 -16.93
N ASP A 72 7.75 -10.90 -16.96
CA ASP A 72 7.84 -9.85 -15.96
C ASP A 72 7.29 -10.38 -14.62
N SER A 73 8.18 -10.55 -13.64
CA SER A 73 7.80 -11.10 -12.33
C SER A 73 6.92 -10.14 -11.53
N MET A 74 7.07 -8.82 -11.70
CA MET A 74 6.23 -7.83 -11.05
C MET A 74 4.76 -7.98 -11.48
N ILE A 75 4.54 -8.11 -12.79
CA ILE A 75 3.17 -8.35 -13.30
C ILE A 75 2.68 -9.73 -12.87
N LYS A 76 3.49 -10.78 -13.10
CA LYS A 76 3.06 -12.16 -12.88
C LYS A 76 2.72 -12.48 -11.43
N ASP A 77 3.50 -11.98 -10.49
CA ASP A 77 3.40 -12.32 -9.07
C ASP A 77 2.63 -11.27 -8.25
N GLY A 78 2.64 -10.00 -8.68
CA GLY A 78 2.05 -8.88 -7.93
C GLY A 78 0.79 -8.27 -8.55
N LEU A 79 0.66 -8.26 -9.90
CA LEU A 79 -0.36 -7.50 -10.60
C LEU A 79 -1.28 -8.33 -11.48
N TRP A 80 -1.23 -9.67 -11.36
CA TRP A 80 -2.01 -10.60 -12.15
C TRP A 80 -3.02 -11.36 -11.29
N ASP A 81 -4.29 -11.33 -11.70
CA ASP A 81 -5.31 -12.21 -11.12
C ASP A 81 -5.15 -13.61 -11.69
N ALA A 82 -4.59 -14.50 -10.88
CA ALA A 82 -4.33 -15.88 -11.26
C ALA A 82 -5.61 -16.72 -11.47
N PHE A 83 -6.75 -16.31 -10.88
CA PHE A 83 -8.01 -17.02 -10.96
C PHE A 83 -8.72 -16.71 -12.28
N ASN A 84 -8.74 -15.44 -12.67
CA ASN A 84 -9.47 -14.98 -13.86
C ASN A 84 -8.54 -14.73 -15.06
N GLY A 85 -7.23 -14.77 -14.89
CA GLY A 85 -6.27 -14.69 -15.99
C GLY A 85 -6.09 -13.29 -16.59
N TYR A 86 -6.22 -12.23 -15.80
CA TYR A 86 -6.06 -10.85 -16.28
C TYR A 86 -5.34 -9.95 -15.28
N HIS A 87 -4.93 -8.77 -15.74
CA HIS A 87 -4.24 -7.76 -14.92
C HIS A 87 -5.18 -7.16 -13.86
N MET A 88 -4.64 -6.78 -12.68
CA MET A 88 -5.38 -6.15 -11.58
C MET A 88 -6.14 -4.88 -12.01
N GLY A 89 -5.71 -4.18 -13.05
CA GLY A 89 -6.45 -3.06 -13.63
C GLY A 89 -7.85 -3.46 -14.14
N ILE A 90 -8.04 -4.70 -14.58
CA ILE A 90 -9.38 -5.21 -14.94
C ILE A 90 -10.23 -5.40 -13.70
N THR A 91 -9.67 -5.83 -12.58
CA THR A 91 -10.42 -5.89 -11.31
C THR A 91 -10.87 -4.49 -10.87
N ALA A 92 -10.08 -3.45 -11.14
CA ALA A 92 -10.46 -2.06 -10.86
C ALA A 92 -11.62 -1.60 -11.76
N GLU A 93 -11.63 -1.97 -13.05
CA GLU A 93 -12.78 -1.72 -13.93
C GLU A 93 -14.04 -2.46 -13.45
N ASN A 94 -13.91 -3.72 -13.01
CA ASN A 94 -15.01 -4.47 -12.41
C ASN A 94 -15.60 -3.77 -11.17
N VAL A 95 -14.72 -3.23 -10.31
CA VAL A 95 -15.14 -2.44 -9.14
C VAL A 95 -15.83 -1.15 -9.57
N ALA A 96 -15.28 -0.43 -10.56
CA ALA A 96 -15.89 0.78 -11.10
C ALA A 96 -17.31 0.51 -11.61
N GLN A 97 -17.50 -0.56 -12.38
CA GLN A 97 -18.80 -0.98 -12.88
C GLN A 97 -19.75 -1.36 -11.74
N LYS A 98 -19.33 -2.24 -10.83
CA LYS A 98 -20.16 -2.76 -9.73
C LYS A 98 -20.64 -1.66 -8.78
N PHE A 99 -19.79 -0.68 -8.49
CA PHE A 99 -20.08 0.42 -7.56
C PHE A 99 -20.51 1.72 -8.26
N GLN A 100 -20.65 1.67 -9.57
CA GLN A 100 -21.02 2.84 -10.38
C GLN A 100 -20.10 4.04 -10.11
N VAL A 101 -18.80 3.80 -10.13
CA VAL A 101 -17.76 4.82 -10.01
C VAL A 101 -17.37 5.28 -11.41
N THR A 102 -17.71 6.51 -11.74
CA THR A 102 -17.44 7.04 -13.09
C THR A 102 -15.97 7.42 -13.28
N ARG A 103 -15.54 7.57 -14.52
CA ARG A 103 -14.22 8.13 -14.86
C ARG A 103 -14.00 9.50 -14.18
N LYS A 104 -15.03 10.35 -14.16
CA LYS A 104 -14.96 11.67 -13.53
C LYS A 104 -14.73 11.58 -12.03
N ASP A 105 -15.36 10.62 -11.33
CA ASP A 105 -15.17 10.41 -9.90
C ASP A 105 -13.72 9.97 -9.62
N GLN A 106 -13.19 9.06 -10.44
CA GLN A 106 -11.81 8.58 -10.31
C GLN A 106 -10.78 9.68 -10.56
N ASP A 107 -10.95 10.47 -11.62
CA ASP A 107 -10.04 11.57 -11.92
C ASP A 107 -10.09 12.67 -10.86
N LYS A 108 -11.28 12.97 -10.32
CA LYS A 108 -11.46 13.90 -9.20
C LYS A 108 -10.73 13.40 -7.95
N PHE A 109 -10.91 12.13 -7.60
CA PHE A 109 -10.24 11.51 -6.46
C PHE A 109 -8.71 11.59 -6.61
N ALA A 110 -8.18 11.21 -7.78
CA ALA A 110 -6.75 11.26 -8.06
C ALA A 110 -6.19 12.71 -8.00
N PHE A 111 -6.92 13.68 -8.53
CA PHE A 111 -6.56 15.08 -8.47
C PHE A 111 -6.50 15.60 -7.02
N GLU A 112 -7.50 15.28 -6.22
CA GLU A 112 -7.55 15.67 -4.80
C GLU A 112 -6.43 15.03 -4.01
N SER A 113 -6.15 13.73 -4.22
CA SER A 113 -5.05 13.00 -3.57
C SER A 113 -3.70 13.63 -3.88
N GLN A 114 -3.37 13.83 -5.16
CA GLN A 114 -2.12 14.48 -5.58
C GLN A 114 -1.97 15.89 -5.01
N THR A 115 -3.05 16.67 -5.02
CA THR A 115 -3.05 18.05 -4.49
C THR A 115 -2.76 18.07 -3.00
N LYS A 116 -3.36 17.16 -2.23
CA LYS A 116 -3.12 17.03 -0.78
C LYS A 116 -1.69 16.58 -0.49
N ALA A 117 -1.18 15.58 -1.21
CA ALA A 117 0.19 15.10 -1.04
C ALA A 117 1.22 16.21 -1.32
N LEU A 118 1.05 16.96 -2.42
CA LEU A 118 1.93 18.08 -2.75
C LEU A 118 1.87 19.20 -1.70
N LYS A 119 0.68 19.49 -1.17
CA LYS A 119 0.52 20.46 -0.09
C LYS A 119 1.24 19.98 1.17
N ALA A 120 1.04 18.73 1.58
CA ALA A 120 1.69 18.14 2.76
C ALA A 120 3.22 18.14 2.61
N GLN A 121 3.76 17.81 1.43
CA GLN A 121 5.19 17.92 1.16
C GLN A 121 5.70 19.37 1.29
N LYS A 122 4.96 20.33 0.74
CA LYS A 122 5.33 21.76 0.81
C LYS A 122 5.30 22.29 2.26
N GLU A 123 4.43 21.75 3.09
CA GLU A 123 4.29 22.08 4.50
C GLU A 123 5.21 21.24 5.41
N ASN A 124 6.10 20.41 4.84
CA ASN A 124 7.06 19.54 5.56
C ASN A 124 6.38 18.56 6.55
N LYS A 125 5.16 18.12 6.23
CA LYS A 125 4.38 17.23 7.12
C LYS A 125 4.98 15.83 7.29
N PHE A 126 5.86 15.41 6.38
CA PHE A 126 6.49 14.09 6.36
C PHE A 126 7.93 14.08 6.88
N ASP A 127 8.48 15.26 7.28
CA ASP A 127 9.91 15.38 7.63
C ASP A 127 10.31 14.54 8.84
N ASP A 128 9.41 14.35 9.81
CA ASP A 128 9.66 13.56 11.01
C ASP A 128 9.64 12.04 10.77
N GLU A 129 9.07 11.58 9.67
CA GLU A 129 8.93 10.15 9.35
C GLU A 129 9.81 9.69 8.17
N ILE A 130 10.22 10.61 7.28
CA ILE A 130 11.09 10.28 6.16
C ILE A 130 12.55 10.17 6.62
N VAL A 131 13.14 8.98 6.46
CA VAL A 131 14.56 8.76 6.70
C VAL A 131 15.35 9.04 5.43
N PRO A 132 16.20 10.08 5.37
CA PRO A 132 17.03 10.37 4.21
C PRO A 132 17.97 9.21 3.89
N TYR A 133 18.03 8.81 2.62
CA TYR A 133 18.88 7.73 2.16
C TYR A 133 19.96 8.24 1.20
N THR A 134 21.22 7.88 1.48
CA THR A 134 22.35 8.27 0.63
C THR A 134 22.60 7.22 -0.46
N ILE A 135 22.47 7.63 -1.71
CA ILE A 135 22.71 6.79 -2.89
C ILE A 135 24.13 7.04 -3.41
N GLN A 136 24.86 5.95 -3.64
CA GLN A 136 26.16 6.00 -4.32
C GLN A 136 25.93 6.08 -5.84
N LEU A 137 26.39 7.16 -6.45
CA LEU A 137 26.34 7.35 -7.89
C LEU A 137 27.71 7.01 -8.53
N LYS A 138 27.76 6.91 -9.84
CA LYS A 138 29.05 6.75 -10.57
C LYS A 138 30.02 7.88 -10.28
N LYS A 139 29.53 9.08 -10.01
CA LYS A 139 30.30 10.26 -9.59
C LYS A 139 29.65 10.88 -8.36
N GLY A 140 30.22 10.61 -7.17
CA GLY A 140 29.77 11.19 -5.91
C GLY A 140 28.57 10.49 -5.28
N THR A 141 27.86 11.19 -4.42
CA THR A 141 26.70 10.73 -3.68
C THR A 141 25.51 11.67 -3.87
N ALA A 142 24.30 11.14 -3.80
CA ALA A 142 23.06 11.92 -3.73
C ALA A 142 22.26 11.52 -2.49
N VAL A 143 21.62 12.46 -1.83
CA VAL A 143 20.70 12.18 -0.72
C VAL A 143 19.29 12.18 -1.26
N PHE A 144 18.64 11.02 -1.17
CA PHE A 144 17.25 10.83 -1.51
C PHE A 144 16.40 11.04 -0.24
N LYS A 145 15.57 12.07 -0.23
CA LYS A 145 14.76 12.48 0.93
C LYS A 145 13.39 13.04 0.57
N LYS A 146 13.02 13.00 -0.69
CA LYS A 146 11.72 13.49 -1.18
C LYS A 146 11.02 12.37 -1.93
N ASP A 147 9.73 12.16 -1.64
CA ASP A 147 8.90 11.31 -2.47
C ASP A 147 8.70 11.95 -3.85
N GLU A 148 9.07 11.22 -4.90
CA GLU A 148 9.06 11.69 -6.29
C GLU A 148 7.73 11.41 -7.00
N HIS A 149 6.85 10.59 -6.41
CA HIS A 149 5.61 10.18 -7.05
C HIS A 149 4.61 11.32 -7.23
N PRO A 150 4.38 12.22 -6.24
CA PRO A 150 3.48 13.35 -6.40
C PRO A 150 3.95 14.29 -7.51
N ARG A 151 3.05 14.61 -8.45
CA ARG A 151 3.37 15.37 -9.68
C ARG A 151 2.92 16.82 -9.58
N GLU A 152 3.85 17.74 -9.58
CA GLU A 152 3.57 19.17 -9.69
C GLU A 152 2.85 19.49 -11.01
N GLY A 153 1.91 20.42 -10.97
CA GLY A 153 1.17 20.87 -12.16
C GLY A 153 0.06 19.93 -12.63
N ILE A 154 -0.35 18.94 -11.81
CA ILE A 154 -1.51 18.10 -12.13
C ILE A 154 -2.77 18.96 -12.28
N SER A 155 -3.60 18.68 -13.28
CA SER A 155 -4.89 19.34 -13.48
C SER A 155 -5.97 18.34 -13.90
N MET A 156 -7.23 18.68 -13.69
CA MET A 156 -8.35 17.85 -14.12
C MET A 156 -8.37 17.68 -15.65
N GLU A 157 -8.03 18.71 -16.40
CA GLU A 157 -7.95 18.67 -17.87
C GLU A 157 -6.86 17.70 -18.34
N ALA A 158 -5.72 17.65 -17.65
CA ALA A 158 -4.63 16.72 -17.97
C ALA A 158 -5.07 15.27 -17.70
N LEU A 159 -5.74 15.00 -16.57
CA LEU A 159 -6.26 13.67 -16.22
C LEU A 159 -7.29 13.20 -17.25
N GLN A 160 -8.25 14.05 -17.62
CA GLN A 160 -9.32 13.71 -18.57
C GLN A 160 -8.81 13.35 -19.98
N ARG A 161 -7.64 13.88 -20.39
CA ARG A 161 -7.02 13.55 -21.69
C ARG A 161 -6.31 12.20 -21.72
N LEU A 162 -6.09 11.55 -20.57
CA LEU A 162 -5.41 10.27 -20.52
C LEU A 162 -6.27 9.17 -21.13
N LYS A 163 -5.64 8.31 -21.92
CA LYS A 163 -6.26 7.12 -22.48
C LYS A 163 -6.44 6.07 -21.38
N THR A 164 -7.46 5.25 -21.53
CA THR A 164 -7.68 4.07 -20.69
C THR A 164 -6.54 3.06 -20.86
N ALA A 165 -6.14 2.43 -19.75
CA ALA A 165 -4.93 1.60 -19.71
C ALA A 165 -5.21 0.10 -19.88
N PHE A 166 -6.38 -0.39 -19.48
CA PHE A 166 -6.66 -1.83 -19.37
C PHE A 166 -7.81 -2.29 -20.26
N GLN A 167 -8.78 -1.43 -20.54
CA GLN A 167 -9.90 -1.69 -21.44
C GLN A 167 -10.09 -0.52 -22.39
N LYS A 168 -10.45 -0.80 -23.65
CA LYS A 168 -10.67 0.24 -24.69
C LYS A 168 -11.74 1.26 -24.27
N GLU A 169 -12.85 0.78 -23.74
CA GLU A 169 -13.98 1.59 -23.23
C GLU A 169 -13.98 1.63 -21.68
N GLY A 170 -12.80 1.53 -21.07
CA GLY A 170 -12.63 1.54 -19.61
C GLY A 170 -12.63 2.93 -19.00
N THR A 171 -12.35 2.96 -17.71
CA THR A 171 -12.31 4.20 -16.89
C THR A 171 -10.97 4.40 -16.20
N VAL A 172 -10.18 3.33 -16.04
CA VAL A 172 -8.88 3.35 -15.35
C VAL A 172 -7.78 3.83 -16.29
N THR A 173 -6.99 4.79 -15.84
CA THR A 173 -5.88 5.39 -16.58
C THR A 173 -4.61 5.43 -15.74
N ALA A 174 -3.49 5.78 -16.34
CA ALA A 174 -2.24 6.02 -15.61
C ALA A 174 -2.31 7.18 -14.61
N GLY A 175 -3.32 8.06 -14.71
CA GLY A 175 -3.50 9.20 -13.81
C GLY A 175 -4.39 8.90 -12.61
N ASN A 176 -5.18 7.82 -12.64
CA ASN A 176 -6.07 7.41 -11.57
C ASN A 176 -5.79 5.97 -11.06
N ALA A 177 -4.59 5.48 -11.32
CA ALA A 177 -4.00 4.26 -10.80
C ALA A 177 -2.70 4.59 -10.07
N SER A 178 -2.28 3.76 -9.12
CA SER A 178 -0.98 3.90 -8.44
C SER A 178 0.18 3.67 -9.41
N GLY A 179 1.32 4.25 -9.11
CA GLY A 179 2.54 4.09 -9.89
C GLY A 179 3.34 2.83 -9.53
N ILE A 180 4.45 2.67 -10.24
CA ILE A 180 5.50 1.72 -9.90
C ILE A 180 6.46 2.47 -8.97
N ASN A 181 6.56 2.04 -7.71
CA ASN A 181 7.31 2.75 -6.68
C ASN A 181 8.20 1.79 -5.90
N ASP A 182 9.33 2.31 -5.42
CA ASP A 182 10.17 1.66 -4.42
C ASP A 182 9.90 2.30 -3.07
N GLY A 183 9.91 1.51 -2.00
CA GLY A 183 9.67 2.05 -0.68
C GLY A 183 9.90 1.04 0.44
N ALA A 184 10.08 1.55 1.64
CA ALA A 184 10.17 0.76 2.86
C ALA A 184 9.66 1.57 4.05
N ALA A 185 9.00 0.87 4.98
CA ALA A 185 8.59 1.45 6.26
C ALA A 185 8.71 0.41 7.37
N ALA A 186 9.05 0.86 8.57
CA ALA A 186 9.19 0.00 9.73
C ALA A 186 8.65 0.66 11.00
N VAL A 187 8.08 -0.15 11.88
CA VAL A 187 7.58 0.26 13.19
C VAL A 187 8.06 -0.71 14.27
N VAL A 188 8.25 -0.20 15.47
CA VAL A 188 8.58 -1.01 16.65
C VAL A 188 7.31 -1.21 17.47
N LEU A 189 6.98 -2.47 17.75
CA LEU A 189 5.83 -2.87 18.54
C LEU A 189 6.31 -3.37 19.91
N MET A 190 5.59 -3.02 20.96
CA MET A 190 5.80 -3.55 22.30
C MET A 190 4.52 -3.43 23.12
N SER A 191 4.46 -4.16 24.26
CA SER A 191 3.35 -3.97 25.20
C SER A 191 3.45 -2.61 25.89
N LYS A 192 2.31 -2.05 26.33
CA LYS A 192 2.28 -0.80 27.11
C LYS A 192 3.20 -0.89 28.33
N LYS A 193 3.17 -2.03 29.03
CA LYS A 193 4.05 -2.29 30.19
C LYS A 193 5.55 -2.21 29.84
N GLU A 194 5.93 -2.75 28.68
CA GLU A 194 7.33 -2.70 28.25
C GLU A 194 7.74 -1.27 27.81
N ALA A 195 6.83 -0.52 27.18
CA ALA A 195 7.05 0.88 26.85
C ALA A 195 7.27 1.73 28.11
N GLU A 196 6.41 1.58 29.13
CA GLU A 196 6.52 2.26 30.42
C GLU A 196 7.84 1.92 31.11
N LYS A 197 8.22 0.63 31.16
CA LYS A 197 9.50 0.19 31.75
C LYS A 197 10.71 0.82 31.08
N LYS A 198 10.64 1.07 29.78
CA LYS A 198 11.71 1.68 28.98
C LYS A 198 11.64 3.21 28.92
N GLY A 199 10.62 3.83 29.51
CA GLY A 199 10.40 5.27 29.43
C GLY A 199 10.06 5.75 28.00
N ILE A 200 9.51 4.88 27.16
CA ILE A 200 9.16 5.20 25.78
C ILE A 200 7.69 5.64 25.72
N LYS A 201 7.44 6.81 25.16
CA LYS A 201 6.08 7.27 24.86
C LYS A 201 5.62 6.63 23.55
N PRO A 202 4.55 5.81 23.53
CA PRO A 202 4.03 5.24 22.31
C PRO A 202 3.42 6.32 21.40
N LEU A 203 3.56 6.15 20.08
CA LEU A 203 2.91 7.00 19.09
C LEU A 203 1.42 6.69 19.00
N ALA A 204 1.05 5.41 19.07
CA ALA A 204 -0.32 4.94 18.99
C ALA A 204 -0.50 3.61 19.72
N GLU A 205 -1.75 3.21 19.96
CA GLU A 205 -2.14 1.90 20.48
C GLU A 205 -2.96 1.16 19.43
N ILE A 206 -2.59 -0.09 19.14
CA ILE A 206 -3.39 -0.96 18.25
C ILE A 206 -4.64 -1.40 19.02
N LYS A 207 -5.81 -0.95 18.58
CA LYS A 207 -7.10 -1.32 19.17
C LYS A 207 -7.65 -2.60 18.58
N SER A 208 -7.58 -2.75 17.28
CA SER A 208 -8.06 -3.93 16.57
C SER A 208 -7.40 -4.06 15.20
N TRP A 209 -7.56 -5.20 14.60
CA TRP A 209 -7.27 -5.44 13.20
C TRP A 209 -8.17 -6.55 12.67
N ALA A 210 -8.38 -6.61 11.36
CA ALA A 210 -9.12 -7.69 10.72
C ALA A 210 -8.64 -7.93 9.29
N SER A 211 -8.87 -9.14 8.81
CA SER A 211 -8.65 -9.54 7.43
C SER A 211 -9.85 -10.33 6.94
N CYS A 212 -10.34 -10.02 5.76
CA CYS A 212 -11.47 -10.69 5.13
C CYS A 212 -11.15 -11.01 3.67
N GLY A 213 -11.66 -12.17 3.20
CA GLY A 213 -11.64 -12.51 1.78
C GLY A 213 -12.80 -11.87 1.04
N VAL A 214 -12.60 -11.66 -0.26
CA VAL A 214 -13.62 -11.21 -1.22
C VAL A 214 -13.44 -11.97 -2.53
N ASP A 215 -14.41 -11.84 -3.43
CA ASP A 215 -14.30 -12.37 -4.79
C ASP A 215 -13.06 -11.78 -5.50
N PRO A 216 -12.17 -12.61 -6.06
CA PRO A 216 -10.97 -12.14 -6.76
C PRO A 216 -11.25 -11.12 -7.85
N SER A 217 -12.36 -11.26 -8.60
CA SER A 217 -12.72 -10.35 -9.69
C SER A 217 -12.94 -8.90 -9.24
N VAL A 218 -13.16 -8.68 -7.95
CA VAL A 218 -13.34 -7.37 -7.31
C VAL A 218 -12.45 -7.23 -6.08
N MET A 219 -11.23 -7.77 -6.12
CA MET A 219 -10.31 -7.85 -4.98
C MET A 219 -10.08 -6.51 -4.27
N GLY A 220 -10.15 -5.39 -4.97
CA GLY A 220 -10.03 -4.04 -4.42
C GLY A 220 -11.11 -3.68 -3.39
N THR A 221 -12.17 -4.49 -3.26
CA THR A 221 -13.21 -4.30 -2.24
C THR A 221 -12.87 -4.93 -0.88
N GLY A 222 -11.75 -5.65 -0.77
CA GLY A 222 -11.28 -6.27 0.47
C GLY A 222 -11.26 -5.35 1.71
N PRO A 223 -10.86 -4.07 1.60
CA PRO A 223 -10.93 -3.12 2.71
C PRO A 223 -12.34 -2.90 3.27
N ILE A 224 -13.41 -3.10 2.49
CA ILE A 224 -14.79 -2.89 2.95
C ILE A 224 -15.15 -3.84 4.11
N PRO A 225 -15.16 -5.17 3.94
CA PRO A 225 -15.47 -6.09 5.03
C PRO A 225 -14.40 -6.07 6.14
N SER A 226 -13.13 -5.87 5.79
CA SER A 226 -12.05 -5.84 6.78
C SER A 226 -12.16 -4.65 7.72
N SER A 227 -12.43 -3.45 7.20
CA SER A 227 -12.63 -2.24 8.02
C SER A 227 -13.87 -2.35 8.91
N LYS A 228 -14.99 -2.84 8.36
CA LYS A 228 -16.22 -3.06 9.15
C LYS A 228 -15.96 -4.01 10.32
N LYS A 229 -15.28 -5.12 10.06
CA LYS A 229 -14.94 -6.10 11.10
C LYS A 229 -13.96 -5.55 12.14
N ALA A 230 -12.97 -4.77 11.72
CA ALA A 230 -12.04 -4.13 12.64
C ALA A 230 -12.73 -3.11 13.54
N LEU A 231 -13.62 -2.29 13.00
CA LEU A 231 -14.45 -1.35 13.76
C LEU A 231 -15.35 -2.07 14.77
N GLU A 232 -16.01 -3.14 14.34
CA GLU A 232 -16.84 -3.99 15.23
C GLU A 232 -16.03 -4.54 16.41
N ILE A 233 -14.83 -5.09 16.16
CA ILE A 233 -13.94 -5.60 17.21
C ILE A 233 -13.51 -4.48 18.17
N ALA A 234 -13.26 -3.27 17.67
CA ALA A 234 -12.92 -2.11 18.49
C ALA A 234 -14.10 -1.52 19.25
N GLY A 235 -15.33 -1.90 18.92
CA GLY A 235 -16.55 -1.28 19.44
C GLY A 235 -16.79 0.13 18.87
N TRP A 236 -16.24 0.44 17.70
CA TRP A 236 -16.29 1.75 17.05
C TRP A 236 -17.21 1.74 15.83
N GLN A 237 -17.63 2.93 15.46
CA GLN A 237 -18.34 3.21 14.20
C GLN A 237 -17.46 4.08 13.29
N SER A 238 -17.76 4.13 12.00
CA SER A 238 -17.00 4.95 11.05
C SER A 238 -16.95 6.45 11.45
N LYS A 239 -17.99 6.96 12.10
CA LYS A 239 -18.05 8.34 12.60
C LYS A 239 -17.10 8.64 13.76
N ASP A 240 -16.58 7.62 14.42
CA ASP A 240 -15.65 7.74 15.55
C ASP A 240 -14.19 7.83 15.07
N LEU A 241 -13.97 7.78 13.74
CA LEU A 241 -12.65 7.93 13.13
C LEU A 241 -12.39 9.39 12.79
N ASP A 242 -11.23 9.89 13.20
CA ASP A 242 -10.75 11.23 12.85
C ASP A 242 -9.92 11.23 11.56
N LEU A 243 -9.20 10.13 11.31
CA LEU A 243 -8.27 9.99 10.19
C LEU A 243 -8.34 8.57 9.60
N ILE A 244 -8.18 8.46 8.29
CA ILE A 244 -8.07 7.19 7.58
C ILE A 244 -6.89 7.25 6.62
N GLU A 245 -5.97 6.29 6.78
CA GLU A 245 -4.96 5.99 5.78
C GLU A 245 -5.39 4.74 5.00
N ALA A 246 -5.55 4.86 3.69
CA ALA A 246 -5.98 3.78 2.82
C ALA A 246 -5.07 3.67 1.61
N ASN A 247 -4.68 2.45 1.25
CA ASN A 247 -3.91 2.22 0.04
C ASN A 247 -4.75 2.55 -1.20
N GLU A 248 -4.28 3.49 -2.00
CA GLU A 248 -4.93 3.97 -3.22
C GLU A 248 -4.40 3.20 -4.45
N ALA A 249 -4.60 1.88 -4.47
CA ALA A 249 -4.17 1.06 -5.60
C ALA A 249 -4.79 1.53 -6.93
N PHE A 250 -6.09 1.87 -6.88
CA PHE A 250 -6.84 2.48 -7.97
C PHE A 250 -7.87 3.44 -7.40
N ALA A 251 -8.06 4.61 -8.02
CA ALA A 251 -9.10 5.55 -7.59
C ALA A 251 -10.50 4.91 -7.64
N ALA A 252 -10.76 4.03 -8.60
CA ALA A 252 -12.01 3.25 -8.67
C ALA A 252 -12.28 2.47 -7.38
N GLN A 253 -11.26 1.76 -6.89
CA GLN A 253 -11.32 0.99 -5.65
C GLN A 253 -11.49 1.91 -4.43
N SER A 254 -10.71 2.98 -4.33
CA SER A 254 -10.78 3.91 -3.20
C SER A 254 -12.14 4.59 -3.10
N CYS A 255 -12.70 5.06 -4.22
CA CYS A 255 -14.06 5.62 -4.28
C CYS A 255 -15.11 4.60 -3.82
N ALA A 256 -15.00 3.34 -4.23
CA ALA A 256 -15.91 2.28 -3.83
C ALA A 256 -15.83 1.99 -2.32
N VAL A 257 -14.63 1.95 -1.76
CA VAL A 257 -14.41 1.73 -0.32
C VAL A 257 -15.00 2.88 0.50
N VAL A 258 -14.69 4.13 0.14
CA VAL A 258 -15.22 5.33 0.81
C VAL A 258 -16.74 5.31 0.81
N LYS A 259 -17.37 5.03 -0.35
CA LYS A 259 -18.81 4.95 -0.51
C LYS A 259 -19.45 3.84 0.34
N ALA A 260 -18.82 2.65 0.39
CA ALA A 260 -19.39 1.48 1.06
C ALA A 260 -19.20 1.45 2.59
N VAL A 261 -18.16 2.11 3.10
CA VAL A 261 -17.89 2.18 4.55
C VAL A 261 -18.43 3.48 5.16
N SER A 262 -19.01 4.35 4.33
CA SER A 262 -19.57 5.64 4.77
C SER A 262 -18.53 6.58 5.41
N TYR A 263 -17.31 6.60 4.84
CA TYR A 263 -16.26 7.53 5.24
C TYR A 263 -16.45 8.95 4.71
N THR A 264 -17.67 9.31 4.33
CA THR A 264 -17.98 10.59 3.66
C THR A 264 -17.73 11.83 4.51
N HIS A 265 -17.64 11.68 5.85
CA HIS A 265 -17.31 12.76 6.77
C HIS A 265 -15.80 12.98 6.95
N LEU A 266 -14.97 12.05 6.44
CA LEU A 266 -13.52 12.11 6.57
C LEU A 266 -12.91 12.61 5.26
N ARG A 267 -11.91 13.45 5.39
CA ARG A 267 -11.07 13.87 4.27
C ARG A 267 -9.82 13.01 4.26
N ALA A 268 -9.63 12.23 3.20
CA ALA A 268 -8.37 11.51 3.00
C ALA A 268 -7.19 12.48 3.08
N HIS A 269 -6.10 12.08 3.73
CA HIS A 269 -4.86 12.84 3.87
C HIS A 269 -4.94 14.20 4.61
N GLU A 270 -5.82 14.35 5.58
CA GLU A 270 -5.58 15.35 6.61
C GLU A 270 -4.62 14.74 7.62
N THR A 271 -3.32 14.75 7.31
CA THR A 271 -2.27 14.49 8.30
C THR A 271 -2.26 15.64 9.29
N SER A 272 -2.95 15.49 10.39
CA SER A 272 -2.69 16.25 11.60
C SER A 272 -1.94 15.34 12.56
N LEU A 273 -0.65 15.50 12.65
CA LEU A 273 0.12 15.09 13.81
C LEU A 273 0.10 16.20 14.84
#